data_0ea2115e6038fc942e38f763fe80f025
#
_entry.id   0ea2115e6038fc942e38f763fe80f025
#
_cell.length_a   1.000
_cell.length_b   1.000
_cell.length_c   1.000
_cell.angle_alpha   90.00
_cell.angle_beta   90.00
_cell.angle_gamma   90.00
#
_symmetry.space_group_name_H-M   'P 1'
#
loop_
_entity.id
_entity.type
_entity.pdbx_description
1 polymer ?
#
loop_
_entity_poly.entity_id
_entity_poly.type
_entity_poly.pdbx_seq_one_letter_code
_entity_poly.pdbx_strand_id
1 'polypeptide(L)'
;MFCFVTTNASFVTKKVQEQIMQLGKDSLFVVDEAHNMGAANYRRCLPTAFEYRLALSATIDRHNDETGTTALTDYFGEKCIEYSLKEAIENQMLTRYFYYPVLTYLDEDELEEYINLTHQLATAISKKGGKIVMSEYAKQLLIKRSRVVAGTRGKLSELKKQIEPFKDDKHLLVYCGATTIKEADADELDFGTRQIDLVTSMLGNDLGMRVGRFTSQESSQERAQIRAAFAEGDMLQALVAIKCLDEGVNIPSIKTAFVLASSTNPKEYIQRRGRVLRKFPGKDYAVIFDFITLPFPVDELGFQSQEIINSTKGLVKREIIRMLDFAEIAENPSETYDLIYDLKHSFGVTEEELKNEEVNGDVI
;
A
#
# COMPACT_ATOMS: atom_id res chain seq x y z
N MET A 1 -17.17 -33.73 -11.50
CA MET A 1 -16.97 -32.40 -10.87
C MET A 1 -16.65 -31.43 -11.98
N PHE A 2 -17.33 -30.31 -12.03
CA PHE A 2 -17.10 -29.23 -13.01
C PHE A 2 -16.63 -27.97 -12.23
N CYS A 3 -15.62 -27.25 -12.73
CA CYS A 3 -15.14 -26.01 -12.15
C CYS A 3 -15.17 -24.91 -13.24
N PHE A 4 -15.81 -23.79 -12.93
CA PHE A 4 -15.86 -22.62 -13.78
C PHE A 4 -15.14 -21.47 -13.10
N VAL A 5 -14.12 -20.89 -13.75
CA VAL A 5 -13.32 -19.77 -13.22
C VAL A 5 -13.54 -18.56 -14.11
N THR A 6 -13.78 -17.41 -13.48
CA THR A 6 -14.00 -16.13 -14.19
C THR A 6 -13.33 -15.00 -13.43
N THR A 7 -12.98 -13.91 -14.13
CA THR A 7 -12.51 -12.67 -13.50
C THR A 7 -13.71 -11.84 -13.02
N ASN A 8 -13.49 -10.93 -12.06
CA ASN A 8 -14.52 -10.01 -11.58
C ASN A 8 -15.12 -9.19 -12.74
N ALA A 9 -14.29 -8.73 -13.69
CA ALA A 9 -14.75 -7.97 -14.85
C ALA A 9 -15.65 -8.81 -15.78
N SER A 10 -15.33 -10.08 -15.98
CA SER A 10 -16.14 -10.99 -16.80
C SER A 10 -17.40 -11.47 -16.06
N PHE A 11 -17.34 -11.58 -14.74
CA PHE A 11 -18.46 -12.03 -13.90
C PHE A 11 -19.73 -11.23 -14.11
N VAL A 12 -19.65 -9.91 -14.27
CA VAL A 12 -20.81 -9.03 -14.46
C VAL A 12 -21.38 -9.03 -15.88
N THR A 13 -20.72 -9.73 -16.82
CA THR A 13 -21.20 -9.78 -18.21
C THR A 13 -22.42 -10.68 -18.33
N LYS A 14 -23.35 -10.27 -19.21
CA LYS A 14 -24.59 -11.02 -19.46
C LYS A 14 -24.32 -12.50 -19.80
N LYS A 15 -23.31 -12.74 -20.66
CA LYS A 15 -22.95 -14.10 -21.08
C LYS A 15 -22.54 -15.00 -19.91
N VAL A 16 -21.76 -14.48 -18.95
CA VAL A 16 -21.33 -15.26 -17.77
C VAL A 16 -22.49 -15.43 -16.80
N GLN A 17 -23.31 -14.41 -16.58
CA GLN A 17 -24.48 -14.51 -15.72
C GLN A 17 -25.50 -15.54 -16.25
N GLU A 18 -25.74 -15.61 -17.56
CA GLU A 18 -26.59 -16.63 -18.18
C GLU A 18 -26.06 -18.06 -17.94
N GLN A 19 -24.75 -18.27 -17.90
CA GLN A 19 -24.16 -19.57 -17.58
C GLN A 19 -24.33 -19.89 -16.07
N ILE A 20 -24.10 -18.91 -15.21
CA ILE A 20 -24.26 -19.07 -13.76
C ILE A 20 -25.70 -19.44 -13.39
N MET A 21 -26.70 -18.84 -14.04
CA MET A 21 -28.12 -19.16 -13.83
C MET A 21 -28.52 -20.58 -14.18
N GLN A 22 -27.70 -21.28 -15.00
CA GLN A 22 -27.93 -22.68 -15.35
C GLN A 22 -27.36 -23.67 -14.31
N LEU A 23 -26.57 -23.18 -13.38
CA LEU A 23 -25.96 -24.02 -12.33
C LEU A 23 -26.97 -24.28 -11.21
N GLY A 24 -26.96 -25.53 -10.69
CA GLY A 24 -27.85 -25.95 -9.61
C GLY A 24 -27.48 -25.38 -8.24
N LYS A 25 -28.43 -25.48 -7.32
CA LYS A 25 -28.28 -25.00 -5.93
C LYS A 25 -27.10 -25.65 -5.18
N ASP A 26 -26.77 -26.87 -5.52
CA ASP A 26 -25.66 -27.66 -4.93
C ASP A 26 -24.26 -27.17 -5.41
N SER A 27 -24.20 -26.07 -6.14
CA SER A 27 -22.95 -25.47 -6.59
C SER A 27 -22.32 -24.64 -5.47
N LEU A 28 -20.99 -24.73 -5.34
CA LEU A 28 -20.22 -23.88 -4.44
C LEU A 28 -19.73 -22.63 -5.19
N PHE A 29 -20.08 -21.47 -4.69
CA PHE A 29 -19.60 -20.17 -5.18
C PHE A 29 -18.44 -19.67 -4.32
N VAL A 30 -17.22 -19.65 -4.89
CA VAL A 30 -16.02 -19.15 -4.21
C VAL A 30 -15.62 -17.83 -4.83
N VAL A 31 -15.38 -16.83 -4.00
CA VAL A 31 -14.92 -15.51 -4.41
C VAL A 31 -13.61 -15.17 -3.71
N ASP A 32 -12.56 -14.98 -4.49
CA ASP A 32 -11.30 -14.38 -4.02
C ASP A 32 -11.38 -12.85 -4.09
N GLU A 33 -10.72 -12.16 -3.17
CA GLU A 33 -10.83 -10.72 -2.95
C GLU A 33 -12.31 -10.26 -2.86
N ALA A 34 -13.07 -10.97 -2.04
CA ALA A 34 -14.52 -10.86 -1.95
C ALA A 34 -15.01 -9.45 -1.59
N HIS A 35 -14.18 -8.62 -0.95
CA HIS A 35 -14.50 -7.22 -0.70
C HIS A 35 -14.87 -6.45 -1.97
N ASN A 36 -14.38 -6.85 -3.16
CA ASN A 36 -14.77 -6.24 -4.44
C ASN A 36 -16.25 -6.44 -4.75
N MET A 37 -16.84 -7.58 -4.32
CA MET A 37 -18.25 -7.89 -4.56
C MET A 37 -19.22 -6.98 -3.79
N GLY A 38 -18.75 -6.22 -2.81
CA GLY A 38 -19.55 -5.21 -2.12
C GLY A 38 -19.88 -3.98 -2.98
N ALA A 39 -19.25 -3.75 -4.11
CA ALA A 39 -19.59 -2.65 -5.00
C ALA A 39 -20.96 -2.88 -5.70
N ALA A 40 -21.72 -1.80 -5.92
CA ALA A 40 -23.10 -1.87 -6.37
C ALA A 40 -23.33 -2.65 -7.67
N ASN A 41 -22.39 -2.58 -8.63
CA ASN A 41 -22.42 -3.32 -9.88
C ASN A 41 -22.23 -4.83 -9.69
N TYR A 42 -21.35 -5.24 -8.76
CA TYR A 42 -21.14 -6.67 -8.47
C TYR A 42 -22.23 -7.26 -7.60
N ARG A 43 -22.73 -6.53 -6.59
CA ARG A 43 -23.81 -6.97 -5.70
C ARG A 43 -25.05 -7.44 -6.47
N ARG A 44 -25.40 -6.73 -7.55
CA ARG A 44 -26.56 -7.06 -8.39
C ARG A 44 -26.41 -8.40 -9.13
N CYS A 45 -25.20 -8.87 -9.28
CA CYS A 45 -24.86 -10.08 -10.03
C CYS A 45 -24.63 -11.29 -9.13
N LEU A 46 -24.70 -11.14 -7.80
CA LEU A 46 -24.47 -12.24 -6.86
C LEU A 46 -25.56 -13.32 -7.03
N PRO A 47 -25.18 -14.59 -7.27
CA PRO A 47 -26.14 -15.67 -7.53
C PRO A 47 -26.91 -16.03 -6.24
N THR A 48 -28.21 -15.84 -6.24
CA THR A 48 -29.08 -16.14 -5.07
C THR A 48 -29.43 -17.62 -4.93
N ALA A 49 -29.30 -18.40 -6.03
CA ALA A 49 -29.67 -19.82 -6.05
C ALA A 49 -28.66 -20.76 -5.36
N PHE A 50 -27.42 -20.35 -5.16
CA PHE A 50 -26.38 -21.21 -4.58
C PHE A 50 -26.51 -21.29 -3.06
N GLU A 51 -26.53 -22.51 -2.54
CA GLU A 51 -26.58 -22.77 -1.09
C GLU A 51 -25.20 -22.63 -0.44
N TYR A 52 -24.14 -23.01 -1.17
CA TYR A 52 -22.76 -22.99 -0.66
C TYR A 52 -22.00 -21.77 -1.19
N ARG A 53 -21.52 -20.96 -0.27
CA ARG A 53 -20.83 -19.69 -0.60
C ARG A 53 -19.61 -19.53 0.27
N LEU A 54 -18.47 -19.15 -0.32
CA LEU A 54 -17.21 -18.92 0.37
C LEU A 54 -16.59 -17.62 -0.12
N ALA A 55 -16.38 -16.68 0.78
CA ALA A 55 -15.65 -15.46 0.55
C ALA A 55 -14.23 -15.57 1.12
N LEU A 56 -13.24 -15.25 0.31
CA LEU A 56 -11.84 -15.12 0.71
C LEU A 56 -11.45 -13.63 0.58
N SER A 57 -10.91 -13.05 1.63
CA SER A 57 -10.44 -11.66 1.61
C SER A 57 -9.46 -11.41 2.74
N ALA A 58 -8.42 -10.63 2.50
CA ALA A 58 -7.53 -10.16 3.56
C ALA A 58 -8.27 -9.22 4.53
N THR A 59 -9.24 -8.46 4.03
CA THR A 59 -10.14 -7.61 4.81
C THR A 59 -11.52 -7.67 4.18
N ILE A 60 -12.55 -8.01 4.95
CA ILE A 60 -13.93 -8.01 4.45
C ILE A 60 -14.55 -6.61 4.53
N ASP A 61 -14.12 -5.83 5.50
CA ASP A 61 -14.60 -4.48 5.71
C ASP A 61 -14.15 -3.56 4.59
N ARG A 62 -15.14 -2.89 3.99
CA ARG A 62 -14.92 -1.95 2.90
C ARG A 62 -14.77 -0.55 3.48
N HIS A 63 -13.63 0.04 3.24
CA HIS A 63 -13.35 1.39 3.70
C HIS A 63 -14.41 2.37 3.17
N ASN A 64 -15.06 3.11 4.07
CA ASN A 64 -16.14 4.07 3.77
C ASN A 64 -17.36 3.50 3.00
N ASP A 65 -17.59 2.18 3.02
CA ASP A 65 -18.73 1.52 2.37
C ASP A 65 -19.41 0.49 3.29
N GLU A 66 -20.04 0.95 4.37
CA GLU A 66 -20.82 0.09 5.29
C GLU A 66 -21.89 -0.72 4.56
N THR A 67 -22.56 -0.09 3.56
CA THR A 67 -23.60 -0.78 2.78
C THR A 67 -23.02 -1.96 1.99
N GLY A 68 -21.81 -1.81 1.45
CA GLY A 68 -21.11 -2.88 0.77
C GLY A 68 -20.65 -3.96 1.73
N THR A 69 -20.12 -3.61 2.90
CA THR A 69 -19.70 -4.55 3.95
C THR A 69 -20.91 -5.36 4.46
N THR A 70 -22.00 -4.69 4.85
CA THR A 70 -23.23 -5.37 5.28
C THR A 70 -23.75 -6.35 4.23
N ALA A 71 -23.79 -5.92 2.96
CA ALA A 71 -24.26 -6.79 1.88
C ALA A 71 -23.37 -8.04 1.67
N LEU A 72 -22.09 -7.95 1.93
CA LEU A 72 -21.18 -9.11 1.89
C LEU A 72 -21.46 -10.07 3.04
N THR A 73 -21.62 -9.55 4.26
CA THR A 73 -21.96 -10.35 5.45
C THR A 73 -23.33 -11.01 5.29
N ASP A 74 -24.34 -10.30 4.81
CA ASP A 74 -25.66 -10.84 4.55
C ASP A 74 -25.66 -11.95 3.49
N TYR A 75 -24.77 -11.85 2.49
CA TYR A 75 -24.73 -12.81 1.39
C TYR A 75 -23.85 -14.03 1.70
N PHE A 76 -22.67 -13.84 2.28
CA PHE A 76 -21.72 -14.92 2.56
C PHE A 76 -21.85 -15.51 3.98
N GLY A 77 -22.49 -14.82 4.90
CA GLY A 77 -22.58 -15.19 6.30
C GLY A 77 -21.44 -14.61 7.15
N GLU A 78 -21.32 -15.13 8.36
CA GLU A 78 -20.31 -14.72 9.34
C GLU A 78 -18.89 -15.19 8.97
N LYS A 79 -17.89 -14.48 9.47
CA LYS A 79 -16.48 -14.88 9.34
C LYS A 79 -16.24 -16.20 10.07
N CYS A 80 -15.96 -17.26 9.32
CA CYS A 80 -15.76 -18.61 9.84
C CYS A 80 -14.31 -18.91 10.24
N ILE A 81 -13.35 -18.20 9.64
CA ILE A 81 -11.92 -18.35 9.95
C ILE A 81 -11.19 -17.02 9.75
N GLU A 82 -10.22 -16.76 10.59
CA GLU A 82 -9.23 -15.72 10.42
C GLU A 82 -7.84 -16.33 10.51
N TYR A 83 -6.95 -15.94 9.62
CA TYR A 83 -5.56 -16.38 9.61
C TYR A 83 -4.66 -15.19 9.40
N SER A 84 -4.12 -14.69 10.50
CA SER A 84 -3.32 -13.47 10.55
C SER A 84 -1.92 -13.67 9.94
N LEU A 85 -1.25 -12.55 9.58
CA LEU A 85 0.16 -12.59 9.18
C LEU A 85 1.05 -13.14 10.31
N LYS A 86 0.73 -12.83 11.57
CA LYS A 86 1.44 -13.34 12.74
C LYS A 86 1.38 -14.87 12.80
N GLU A 87 0.18 -15.43 12.74
CA GLU A 87 -0.01 -16.89 12.71
C GLU A 87 0.69 -17.53 11.51
N ALA A 88 0.65 -16.89 10.35
CA ALA A 88 1.32 -17.40 9.15
C ALA A 88 2.85 -17.43 9.29
N ILE A 89 3.45 -16.47 10.00
CA ILE A 89 4.87 -16.46 10.33
C ILE A 89 5.19 -17.52 11.41
N GLU A 90 4.41 -17.58 12.48
CA GLU A 90 4.58 -18.55 13.57
C GLU A 90 4.46 -20.00 13.06
N ASN A 91 3.50 -20.26 12.17
CA ASN A 91 3.31 -21.54 11.51
C ASN A 91 4.30 -21.78 10.34
N GLN A 92 5.28 -20.91 10.15
CA GLN A 92 6.28 -21.01 9.09
C GLN A 92 5.71 -21.06 7.66
N MET A 93 4.51 -20.55 7.43
CA MET A 93 3.94 -20.37 6.09
C MET A 93 4.47 -19.13 5.39
N LEU A 94 4.85 -18.11 6.18
CA LEU A 94 5.57 -16.92 5.74
C LEU A 94 6.94 -16.84 6.39
N THR A 95 7.80 -16.00 5.82
CA THR A 95 9.15 -15.73 6.32
C THR A 95 9.08 -14.64 7.38
N ARG A 96 9.79 -14.77 8.50
CA ARG A 96 10.01 -13.69 9.46
C ARG A 96 10.74 -12.52 8.83
N TYR A 97 10.68 -11.32 9.42
CA TYR A 97 11.31 -10.15 8.84
C TYR A 97 11.83 -9.14 9.85
N PHE A 98 12.80 -8.36 9.41
CA PHE A 98 13.28 -7.16 10.08
C PHE A 98 12.67 -5.92 9.43
N TYR A 99 12.28 -4.94 10.24
CA TYR A 99 11.64 -3.71 9.80
C TYR A 99 12.48 -2.49 10.18
N TYR A 100 12.75 -1.64 9.22
CA TYR A 100 13.54 -0.42 9.38
C TYR A 100 12.77 0.78 8.81
N PRO A 101 12.12 1.61 9.67
CA PRO A 101 11.55 2.87 9.24
C PRO A 101 12.67 3.85 8.87
N VAL A 102 12.59 4.44 7.69
CA VAL A 102 13.54 5.43 7.16
C VAL A 102 12.86 6.78 7.11
N LEU A 103 13.26 7.70 7.97
CA LEU A 103 12.65 9.02 8.02
C LEU A 103 13.04 9.87 6.81
N THR A 104 12.06 10.50 6.21
CA THR A 104 12.19 11.50 5.14
C THR A 104 11.29 12.69 5.46
N TYR A 105 11.61 13.85 4.94
CA TYR A 105 10.92 15.08 5.27
C TYR A 105 10.47 15.80 4.01
N LEU A 106 9.31 16.46 4.10
CA LEU A 106 8.87 17.39 3.06
C LEU A 106 9.83 18.60 3.08
N ASP A 107 10.24 19.05 1.91
CA ASP A 107 10.92 20.35 1.83
C ASP A 107 9.90 21.50 1.89
N GLU A 108 10.38 22.75 1.83
CA GLU A 108 9.54 23.94 2.01
C GLU A 108 8.37 23.98 1.01
N ASP A 109 8.64 23.75 -0.27
CA ASP A 109 7.62 23.77 -1.33
C ASP A 109 6.61 22.63 -1.19
N GLU A 110 7.11 21.43 -0.88
CA GLU A 110 6.29 20.23 -0.67
C GLU A 110 5.40 20.38 0.58
N LEU A 111 5.93 20.99 1.64
CA LEU A 111 5.18 21.28 2.87
C LEU A 111 4.07 22.30 2.60
N GLU A 112 4.39 23.40 1.89
CA GLU A 112 3.39 24.40 1.51
C GLU A 112 2.29 23.80 0.64
N GLU A 113 2.64 23.00 -0.38
CA GLU A 113 1.68 22.31 -1.24
C GLU A 113 0.80 21.36 -0.41
N TYR A 114 1.41 20.59 0.49
CA TYR A 114 0.67 19.66 1.37
C TYR A 114 -0.35 20.39 2.25
N ILE A 115 0.04 21.51 2.88
CA ILE A 115 -0.83 22.33 3.73
C ILE A 115 -1.97 22.94 2.91
N ASN A 116 -1.66 23.51 1.75
CA ASN A 116 -2.66 24.08 0.84
C ASN A 116 -3.71 23.03 0.42
N LEU A 117 -3.28 21.84 0.05
CA LEU A 117 -4.18 20.73 -0.31
C LEU A 117 -5.00 20.28 0.90
N THR A 118 -4.44 20.29 2.10
CA THR A 118 -5.14 19.95 3.34
C THR A 118 -6.25 20.96 3.66
N HIS A 119 -5.99 22.26 3.52
CA HIS A 119 -6.99 23.32 3.71
C HIS A 119 -8.11 23.23 2.66
N GLN A 120 -7.77 23.03 1.38
CA GLN A 120 -8.77 22.84 0.32
C GLN A 120 -9.64 21.60 0.58
N LEU A 121 -9.03 20.53 1.05
CA LEU A 121 -9.75 19.30 1.38
C LEU A 121 -10.73 19.52 2.54
N ALA A 122 -10.31 20.23 3.60
CA ALA A 122 -11.18 20.52 4.74
C ALA A 122 -12.45 21.32 4.32
N THR A 123 -12.36 22.19 3.32
CA THR A 123 -13.49 22.94 2.78
C THR A 123 -14.34 22.13 1.79
N ALA A 124 -13.75 21.14 1.09
CA ALA A 124 -14.42 20.33 0.07
C ALA A 124 -15.24 19.16 0.65
N ILE A 125 -15.01 18.82 1.94
CA ILE A 125 -15.71 17.75 2.65
C ILE A 125 -16.98 18.30 3.30
N SER A 126 -18.11 17.62 3.08
CA SER A 126 -19.38 17.96 3.73
C SER A 126 -19.85 16.82 4.62
N LYS A 127 -20.46 17.17 5.76
CA LYS A 127 -21.12 16.21 6.64
C LYS A 127 -22.63 16.23 6.36
N LYS A 128 -23.18 15.09 5.90
CA LYS A 128 -24.62 14.88 5.72
C LYS A 128 -25.08 13.75 6.65
N GLY A 129 -25.99 14.07 7.59
CA GLY A 129 -26.54 13.07 8.52
C GLY A 129 -25.47 12.37 9.38
N GLY A 130 -24.43 13.10 9.79
CA GLY A 130 -23.32 12.52 10.58
C GLY A 130 -22.30 11.71 9.77
N LYS A 131 -22.56 11.45 8.49
CA LYS A 131 -21.63 10.75 7.59
C LYS A 131 -20.87 11.75 6.72
N ILE A 132 -19.58 11.46 6.51
CA ILE A 132 -18.73 12.24 5.61
C ILE A 132 -19.07 11.88 4.17
N VAL A 133 -19.41 12.90 3.39
CA VAL A 133 -19.69 12.75 1.96
C VAL A 133 -18.57 13.43 1.17
N MET A 134 -17.80 12.64 0.44
CA MET A 134 -16.73 13.14 -0.41
C MET A 134 -17.21 13.37 -1.85
N SER A 135 -17.02 14.59 -2.33
CA SER A 135 -17.21 14.91 -3.74
C SER A 135 -16.05 14.31 -4.59
N GLU A 136 -16.25 14.19 -5.91
CA GLU A 136 -15.14 13.79 -6.81
C GLU A 136 -13.96 14.77 -6.73
N TYR A 137 -14.23 16.05 -6.49
CA TYR A 137 -13.20 17.05 -6.26
C TYR A 137 -12.40 16.76 -4.98
N ALA A 138 -13.05 16.42 -3.87
CA ALA A 138 -12.37 16.03 -2.62
C ALA A 138 -11.48 14.78 -2.81
N LYS A 139 -11.95 13.79 -3.58
CA LYS A 139 -11.14 12.61 -3.92
C LYS A 139 -9.89 12.97 -4.73
N GLN A 140 -10.01 13.90 -5.68
CA GLN A 140 -8.87 14.36 -6.46
C GLN A 140 -7.84 15.11 -5.59
N LEU A 141 -8.30 15.89 -4.61
CA LEU A 141 -7.41 16.56 -3.65
C LEU A 141 -6.66 15.55 -2.77
N LEU A 142 -7.35 14.50 -2.30
CA LEU A 142 -6.71 13.40 -1.56
C LEU A 142 -5.59 12.73 -2.39
N ILE A 143 -5.89 12.42 -3.65
CA ILE A 143 -4.90 11.81 -4.55
C ILE A 143 -3.71 12.74 -4.77
N LYS A 144 -3.94 14.05 -4.97
CA LYS A 144 -2.86 15.03 -5.11
C LYS A 144 -2.01 15.08 -3.84
N ARG A 145 -2.65 15.20 -2.66
CA ARG A 145 -1.96 15.23 -1.37
C ARG A 145 -1.12 13.95 -1.13
N SER A 146 -1.66 12.78 -1.43
CA SER A 146 -0.92 11.52 -1.33
C SER A 146 0.27 11.45 -2.30
N ARG A 147 0.18 12.10 -3.47
CA ARG A 147 1.28 12.16 -4.43
C ARG A 147 2.42 13.05 -3.95
N VAL A 148 2.15 14.15 -3.25
CA VAL A 148 3.19 14.97 -2.60
C VAL A 148 4.01 14.09 -1.66
N VAL A 149 3.35 13.40 -0.73
CA VAL A 149 4.00 12.51 0.24
C VAL A 149 4.76 11.37 -0.44
N ALA A 150 4.16 10.74 -1.47
CA ALA A 150 4.81 9.65 -2.20
C ALA A 150 6.02 10.11 -3.01
N GLY A 151 5.97 11.35 -3.52
CA GLY A 151 6.97 11.96 -4.40
C GLY A 151 8.04 12.78 -3.68
N THR A 152 8.07 12.79 -2.35
CA THR A 152 9.04 13.58 -1.57
C THR A 152 10.46 13.42 -2.07
N ARG A 153 11.10 14.53 -2.43
CA ARG A 153 12.43 14.60 -3.07
C ARG A 153 13.51 13.93 -2.22
N GLY A 154 13.45 14.12 -0.91
CA GLY A 154 14.38 13.54 0.05
C GLY A 154 14.45 12.00 0.02
N LYS A 155 13.41 11.32 -0.47
CA LYS A 155 13.40 9.85 -0.58
C LYS A 155 14.46 9.29 -1.50
N LEU A 156 14.81 9.98 -2.58
CA LEU A 156 15.82 9.49 -3.53
C LEU A 156 17.21 9.46 -2.91
N SER A 157 17.59 10.52 -2.20
CA SER A 157 18.88 10.61 -1.51
C SER A 157 18.98 9.58 -0.38
N GLU A 158 17.90 9.42 0.39
CA GLU A 158 17.86 8.41 1.45
C GLU A 158 17.84 7.00 0.88
N LEU A 159 17.11 6.73 -0.22
CA LEU A 159 17.17 5.43 -0.89
C LEU A 159 18.60 5.09 -1.32
N LYS A 160 19.33 6.06 -1.90
CA LYS A 160 20.73 5.84 -2.33
C LYS A 160 21.60 5.41 -1.15
N LYS A 161 21.48 6.08 0.00
CA LYS A 161 22.22 5.72 1.22
C LYS A 161 21.85 4.34 1.76
N GLN A 162 20.55 4.03 1.81
CA GLN A 162 20.07 2.76 2.37
C GLN A 162 20.34 1.55 1.47
N ILE A 163 20.33 1.72 0.14
CA ILE A 163 20.51 0.61 -0.81
C ILE A 163 21.98 0.37 -1.17
N GLU A 164 22.85 1.35 -1.04
CA GLU A 164 24.27 1.24 -1.39
C GLU A 164 24.99 0.05 -0.72
N PRO A 165 24.76 -0.28 0.58
CA PRO A 165 25.33 -1.47 1.20
C PRO A 165 24.88 -2.79 0.56
N PHE A 166 23.77 -2.79 -0.18
CA PHE A 166 23.18 -3.95 -0.83
C PHE A 166 23.43 -3.99 -2.34
N LYS A 167 24.28 -3.11 -2.89
CA LYS A 167 24.48 -2.99 -4.35
C LYS A 167 24.95 -4.27 -5.03
N ASP A 168 25.62 -5.13 -4.29
CA ASP A 168 26.13 -6.42 -4.77
C ASP A 168 25.17 -7.59 -4.44
N ASP A 169 24.11 -7.32 -3.67
CA ASP A 169 23.11 -8.30 -3.28
C ASP A 169 22.10 -8.57 -4.41
N LYS A 170 21.34 -9.64 -4.25
CA LYS A 170 20.28 -10.07 -5.16
C LYS A 170 18.93 -10.01 -4.48
N HIS A 171 17.87 -10.03 -5.29
CA HIS A 171 16.48 -10.12 -4.83
C HIS A 171 16.01 -8.87 -4.08
N LEU A 172 16.43 -7.70 -4.58
CA LEU A 172 16.04 -6.41 -4.06
C LEU A 172 14.79 -5.90 -4.78
N LEU A 173 13.85 -5.36 -4.02
CA LEU A 173 12.67 -4.69 -4.55
C LEU A 173 12.69 -3.22 -4.15
N VAL A 174 12.47 -2.31 -5.09
CA VAL A 174 12.15 -0.91 -4.79
C VAL A 174 10.72 -0.64 -5.24
N TYR A 175 9.85 -0.35 -4.29
CA TYR A 175 8.46 -0.06 -4.54
C TYR A 175 8.21 1.44 -4.63
N CYS A 176 7.93 1.93 -5.83
CA CYS A 176 7.71 3.35 -6.15
C CYS A 176 6.22 3.73 -6.17
N GLY A 177 5.93 5.00 -5.92
CA GLY A 177 4.63 5.60 -6.17
C GLY A 177 4.37 5.85 -7.66
N ALA A 178 3.10 5.91 -8.04
CA ALA A 178 2.69 6.41 -9.35
C ALA A 178 2.70 7.95 -9.34
N THR A 179 3.87 8.55 -9.14
CA THR A 179 4.06 9.98 -8.97
C THR A 179 5.25 10.47 -9.78
N THR A 180 5.28 11.77 -10.04
CA THR A 180 6.42 12.49 -10.61
C THR A 180 7.11 13.28 -9.52
N ILE A 181 8.42 13.48 -9.66
CA ILE A 181 9.25 14.30 -8.80
C ILE A 181 9.68 15.51 -9.63
N LYS A 182 9.44 16.71 -9.13
CA LYS A 182 9.94 17.96 -9.71
C LYS A 182 11.27 18.33 -9.07
N GLU A 183 12.15 18.97 -9.83
CA GLU A 183 13.33 19.62 -9.24
C GLU A 183 12.92 20.85 -8.41
N ALA A 184 13.71 21.23 -7.42
CA ALA A 184 13.37 22.32 -6.49
C ALA A 184 13.16 23.67 -7.20
N ASP A 185 13.92 23.92 -8.28
CA ASP A 185 13.89 25.16 -9.06
C ASP A 185 13.13 25.00 -10.39
N ALA A 186 12.28 23.97 -10.52
CA ALA A 186 11.56 23.70 -11.77
C ALA A 186 10.46 24.75 -12.03
N ASP A 187 10.36 25.23 -13.28
CA ASP A 187 9.29 26.10 -13.71
C ASP A 187 7.90 25.46 -13.53
N GLU A 188 6.84 26.27 -13.39
CA GLU A 188 5.45 25.79 -13.27
C GLU A 188 5.02 24.85 -14.43
N LEU A 189 5.69 24.95 -15.57
CA LEU A 189 5.44 24.12 -16.76
C LEU A 189 6.19 22.79 -16.75
N ASP A 190 7.09 22.54 -15.79
CA ASP A 190 7.77 21.25 -15.65
C ASP A 190 6.83 20.19 -15.06
N PHE A 191 6.55 19.16 -15.82
CA PHE A 191 5.74 18.01 -15.39
C PHE A 191 6.48 17.06 -14.46
N GLY A 192 7.77 17.30 -14.17
CA GLY A 192 8.62 16.42 -13.37
C GLY A 192 8.93 15.08 -14.04
N THR A 193 9.91 14.39 -13.50
CA THR A 193 10.28 13.03 -13.93
C THR A 193 9.62 11.97 -13.06
N ARG A 194 9.13 10.87 -13.66
CA ARG A 194 8.50 9.81 -12.89
C ARG A 194 9.50 9.18 -11.90
N GLN A 195 9.05 8.98 -10.67
CA GLN A 195 9.87 8.41 -9.59
C GLN A 195 10.54 7.08 -10.01
N ILE A 196 9.82 6.20 -10.72
CA ILE A 196 10.37 4.94 -11.21
C ILE A 196 11.54 5.15 -12.19
N ASP A 197 11.49 6.19 -13.02
CA ASP A 197 12.55 6.46 -14.00
C ASP A 197 13.81 6.96 -13.27
N LEU A 198 13.66 7.86 -12.30
CA LEU A 198 14.76 8.37 -11.46
C LEU A 198 15.41 7.25 -10.66
N VAL A 199 14.60 6.42 -9.99
CA VAL A 199 15.10 5.28 -9.21
C VAL A 199 15.82 4.27 -10.12
N THR A 200 15.24 3.92 -11.28
CA THR A 200 15.87 2.98 -12.22
C THR A 200 17.23 3.52 -12.72
N SER A 201 17.26 4.83 -13.05
CA SER A 201 18.51 5.48 -13.49
C SER A 201 19.56 5.49 -12.38
N MET A 202 19.19 5.88 -11.18
CA MET A 202 20.09 5.90 -10.02
C MET A 202 20.68 4.51 -9.73
N LEU A 203 19.86 3.47 -9.68
CA LEU A 203 20.34 2.12 -9.40
C LEU A 203 21.24 1.58 -10.52
N GLY A 204 20.84 1.80 -11.78
CA GLY A 204 21.60 1.30 -12.93
C GLY A 204 22.86 2.12 -13.23
N ASN A 205 22.75 3.44 -13.27
CA ASN A 205 23.85 4.30 -13.73
C ASN A 205 24.80 4.70 -12.59
N ASP A 206 24.26 5.06 -11.40
CA ASP A 206 25.11 5.52 -10.29
C ASP A 206 25.70 4.34 -9.51
N LEU A 207 24.88 3.29 -9.26
CA LEU A 207 25.30 2.16 -8.44
C LEU A 207 25.72 0.93 -9.27
N GLY A 208 25.58 0.96 -10.58
CA GLY A 208 25.99 -0.13 -11.48
C GLY A 208 25.20 -1.43 -11.33
N MET A 209 23.99 -1.37 -10.77
CA MET A 209 23.15 -2.52 -10.51
C MET A 209 22.40 -2.99 -11.77
N ARG A 210 22.16 -4.31 -11.86
CA ARG A 210 21.29 -4.90 -12.90
C ARG A 210 19.84 -4.79 -12.48
N VAL A 211 19.12 -3.81 -13.05
CA VAL A 211 17.79 -3.40 -12.65
C VAL A 211 16.74 -3.71 -13.71
N GLY A 212 15.62 -4.27 -13.31
CA GLY A 212 14.44 -4.45 -14.14
C GLY A 212 13.26 -3.60 -13.64
N ARG A 213 12.43 -3.14 -14.57
CA ARG A 213 11.14 -2.51 -14.24
C ARG A 213 10.05 -3.55 -14.20
N PHE A 214 9.09 -3.34 -13.31
CA PHE A 214 7.92 -4.19 -13.20
C PHE A 214 6.67 -3.33 -12.98
N THR A 215 5.96 -3.04 -14.08
CA THR A 215 4.83 -2.11 -14.11
C THR A 215 3.58 -2.76 -14.74
N SER A 216 2.56 -1.98 -15.03
CA SER A 216 1.39 -2.44 -15.79
C SER A 216 1.61 -2.45 -17.30
N GLN A 217 2.75 -1.95 -17.79
CA GLN A 217 3.04 -1.81 -19.23
C GLN A 217 3.56 -3.10 -19.85
N GLU A 218 4.25 -3.95 -19.06
CA GLU A 218 4.80 -5.20 -19.55
C GLU A 218 3.69 -6.23 -19.82
N SER A 219 3.82 -6.95 -20.91
CA SER A 219 2.97 -8.09 -21.27
C SER A 219 3.12 -9.25 -20.28
N SER A 220 2.18 -10.17 -20.27
CA SER A 220 2.25 -11.37 -19.41
C SER A 220 3.52 -12.20 -19.66
N GLN A 221 3.99 -12.26 -20.89
CA GLN A 221 5.19 -12.99 -21.27
C GLN A 221 6.46 -12.29 -20.75
N GLU A 222 6.58 -10.97 -20.94
CA GLU A 222 7.68 -10.17 -20.40
C GLU A 222 7.75 -10.25 -18.88
N ARG A 223 6.61 -10.14 -18.18
CA ARG A 223 6.54 -10.31 -16.73
C ARG A 223 7.01 -11.69 -16.27
N ALA A 224 6.71 -12.75 -17.03
CA ALA A 224 7.20 -14.10 -16.71
C ALA A 224 8.73 -14.19 -16.86
N GLN A 225 9.29 -13.60 -17.92
CA GLN A 225 10.75 -13.54 -18.14
C GLN A 225 11.47 -12.73 -17.06
N ILE A 226 10.94 -11.54 -16.71
CA ILE A 226 11.48 -10.70 -15.64
C ILE A 226 11.49 -11.46 -14.30
N ARG A 227 10.39 -12.14 -13.96
CA ARG A 227 10.32 -12.94 -12.72
C ARG A 227 11.33 -14.08 -12.70
N ALA A 228 11.52 -14.79 -13.81
CA ALA A 228 12.50 -15.86 -13.90
C ALA A 228 13.93 -15.31 -13.73
N ALA A 229 14.30 -14.28 -14.49
CA ALA A 229 15.62 -13.65 -14.39
C ALA A 229 15.90 -13.07 -12.97
N PHE A 230 14.87 -12.52 -12.32
CA PHE A 230 14.99 -12.02 -10.94
C PHE A 230 15.12 -13.15 -9.93
N ALA A 231 14.41 -14.27 -10.11
CA ALA A 231 14.51 -15.43 -9.22
C ALA A 231 15.91 -16.10 -9.29
N GLU A 232 16.56 -16.09 -10.44
CA GLU A 232 17.95 -16.52 -10.61
C GLU A 232 18.95 -15.51 -10.01
N GLY A 233 18.64 -14.21 -10.15
CA GLY A 233 19.44 -13.11 -9.58
C GLY A 233 20.73 -12.78 -10.32
N ASP A 234 21.09 -13.52 -11.37
CA ASP A 234 22.33 -13.28 -12.13
C ASP A 234 22.18 -12.18 -13.18
N MET A 235 21.03 -12.15 -13.84
CA MET A 235 20.71 -11.13 -14.85
C MET A 235 20.01 -9.90 -14.25
N LEU A 236 19.26 -10.08 -13.16
CA LEU A 236 18.54 -9.01 -12.47
C LEU A 236 18.78 -9.12 -10.96
N GLN A 237 19.36 -8.07 -10.35
CA GLN A 237 19.56 -7.95 -8.90
C GLN A 237 18.36 -7.28 -8.23
N ALA A 238 17.85 -6.25 -8.88
CA ALA A 238 16.79 -5.40 -8.33
C ALA A 238 15.61 -5.25 -9.29
N LEU A 239 14.41 -5.18 -8.72
CA LEU A 239 13.19 -4.79 -9.42
C LEU A 239 12.72 -3.43 -8.90
N VAL A 240 12.37 -2.53 -9.81
CA VAL A 240 11.67 -1.28 -9.51
C VAL A 240 10.22 -1.42 -9.97
N ALA A 241 9.28 -1.32 -9.04
CA ALA A 241 7.88 -1.64 -9.29
C ALA A 241 6.93 -0.51 -8.87
N ILE A 242 5.85 -0.35 -9.63
CA ILE A 242 4.71 0.51 -9.29
C ILE A 242 3.44 -0.35 -9.27
N LYS A 243 2.67 -0.32 -8.18
CA LYS A 243 1.34 -0.97 -8.02
C LYS A 243 1.25 -2.45 -8.42
N CYS A 244 2.29 -3.04 -8.98
CA CYS A 244 2.25 -4.41 -9.52
C CYS A 244 2.28 -5.49 -8.43
N LEU A 245 2.55 -5.10 -7.19
CA LEU A 245 2.49 -6.02 -6.04
C LEU A 245 1.12 -6.00 -5.37
N ASP A 246 0.18 -5.17 -5.81
CA ASP A 246 -1.11 -5.03 -5.13
C ASP A 246 -2.07 -6.17 -5.50
N GLU A 247 -2.06 -6.67 -6.76
CA GLU A 247 -2.92 -7.79 -7.17
C GLU A 247 -2.23 -8.76 -8.14
N GLY A 248 -2.39 -10.07 -7.92
CA GLY A 248 -2.05 -11.13 -8.88
C GLY A 248 -0.57 -11.42 -9.15
N VAL A 249 0.37 -10.67 -8.58
CA VAL A 249 1.82 -10.88 -8.81
C VAL A 249 2.45 -11.70 -7.70
N ASN A 250 3.15 -12.77 -8.07
CA ASN A 250 3.87 -13.65 -7.16
C ASN A 250 5.37 -13.60 -7.46
N ILE A 251 6.16 -12.97 -6.57
CA ILE A 251 7.62 -12.91 -6.63
C ILE A 251 8.19 -13.32 -5.25
N PRO A 252 8.20 -14.62 -4.92
CA PRO A 252 8.62 -15.09 -3.59
C PRO A 252 10.10 -14.86 -3.30
N SER A 253 10.93 -14.68 -4.34
CA SER A 253 12.36 -14.46 -4.21
C SER A 253 12.76 -13.09 -3.62
N ILE A 254 11.84 -12.13 -3.47
CA ILE A 254 12.14 -10.83 -2.83
C ILE A 254 12.69 -11.07 -1.41
N LYS A 255 13.93 -10.62 -1.15
CA LYS A 255 14.59 -10.73 0.15
C LYS A 255 14.62 -9.39 0.88
N THR A 256 14.95 -8.31 0.19
CA THR A 256 14.99 -6.95 0.74
C THR A 256 14.07 -6.04 -0.05
N ALA A 257 13.20 -5.32 0.64
CA ALA A 257 12.25 -4.40 0.03
C ALA A 257 12.46 -2.97 0.54
N PHE A 258 12.55 -2.01 -0.37
CA PHE A 258 12.58 -0.58 -0.11
C PHE A 258 11.25 0.02 -0.55
N VAL A 259 10.42 0.45 0.39
CA VAL A 259 9.04 0.92 0.14
C VAL A 259 9.03 2.44 0.17
N LEU A 260 9.22 3.10 -0.99
CA LEU A 260 9.23 4.57 -1.09
C LEU A 260 7.83 5.19 -1.00
N ALA A 261 6.82 4.46 -1.47
CA ALA A 261 5.46 4.93 -1.45
C ALA A 261 4.56 3.85 -0.87
N SER A 262 4.20 3.99 0.39
CA SER A 262 3.19 3.18 1.03
C SER A 262 1.82 3.85 0.86
N SER A 263 0.79 3.02 0.72
CA SER A 263 -0.59 3.50 0.81
C SER A 263 -0.93 3.72 2.28
N THR A 264 -1.79 4.69 2.54
CA THR A 264 -2.43 4.87 3.84
C THR A 264 -3.51 3.80 4.10
N ASN A 265 -3.90 3.06 3.06
CA ASN A 265 -4.86 1.96 3.17
C ASN A 265 -4.19 0.71 3.79
N PRO A 266 -4.60 0.30 5.01
CA PRO A 266 -4.03 -0.86 5.70
C PRO A 266 -4.03 -2.12 4.85
N LYS A 267 -5.09 -2.34 4.09
CA LYS A 267 -5.23 -3.49 3.20
C LYS A 267 -4.09 -3.59 2.19
N GLU A 268 -3.73 -2.47 1.55
CA GLU A 268 -2.71 -2.48 0.51
C GLU A 268 -1.31 -2.79 1.08
N TYR A 269 -0.93 -2.16 2.19
CA TYR A 269 0.40 -2.42 2.76
C TYR A 269 0.49 -3.80 3.44
N ILE A 270 -0.60 -4.32 4.03
CA ILE A 270 -0.66 -5.69 4.55
C ILE A 270 -0.49 -6.70 3.41
N GLN A 271 -1.19 -6.53 2.29
CA GLN A 271 -1.04 -7.39 1.12
C GLN A 271 0.37 -7.34 0.53
N ARG A 272 0.97 -6.15 0.40
CA ARG A 272 2.35 -5.98 -0.08
C ARG A 272 3.34 -6.68 0.84
N ARG A 273 3.23 -6.46 2.17
CA ARG A 273 4.05 -7.14 3.17
C ARG A 273 3.92 -8.66 3.04
N GLY A 274 2.71 -9.19 3.01
CA GLY A 274 2.47 -10.62 2.84
C GLY A 274 3.15 -11.22 1.58
N ARG A 275 3.27 -10.46 0.50
CA ARG A 275 3.98 -10.90 -0.73
C ARG A 275 5.50 -10.90 -0.57
N VAL A 276 6.06 -9.89 0.13
CA VAL A 276 7.48 -9.84 0.47
C VAL A 276 7.86 -11.00 1.38
N LEU A 277 6.96 -11.43 2.26
CA LEU A 277 7.21 -12.49 3.24
C LEU A 277 7.03 -13.92 2.71
N ARG A 278 6.70 -14.12 1.45
CA ARG A 278 6.56 -15.46 0.87
C ARG A 278 7.85 -16.26 0.96
N LYS A 279 7.71 -17.54 1.25
CA LYS A 279 8.83 -18.48 1.33
C LYS A 279 9.51 -18.65 -0.02
N PHE A 280 10.84 -18.70 0.01
CA PHE A 280 11.68 -19.00 -1.14
C PHE A 280 12.92 -19.78 -0.67
N PRO A 281 13.47 -20.71 -1.46
CA PRO A 281 14.70 -21.44 -1.10
C PRO A 281 15.84 -20.47 -0.78
N GLY A 282 16.50 -20.68 0.37
CA GLY A 282 17.61 -19.81 0.83
C GLY A 282 17.18 -18.45 1.39
N LYS A 283 15.89 -18.27 1.69
CA LYS A 283 15.34 -17.07 2.33
C LYS A 283 14.88 -17.39 3.75
N ASP A 284 15.74 -17.14 4.72
CA ASP A 284 15.44 -17.38 6.15
C ASP A 284 14.67 -16.22 6.77
N TYR A 285 14.89 -15.01 6.28
CA TYR A 285 14.20 -13.78 6.68
C TYR A 285 14.08 -12.81 5.50
N ALA A 286 13.19 -11.85 5.65
CA ALA A 286 13.10 -10.69 4.75
C ALA A 286 13.52 -9.42 5.50
N VAL A 287 13.89 -8.38 4.75
CA VAL A 287 14.22 -7.04 5.29
C VAL A 287 13.33 -6.02 4.59
N ILE A 288 12.68 -5.16 5.36
CA ILE A 288 11.80 -4.12 4.86
C ILE A 288 12.30 -2.76 5.35
N PHE A 289 12.72 -1.91 4.42
CA PHE A 289 12.96 -0.49 4.64
C PHE A 289 11.72 0.27 4.20
N ASP A 290 11.02 0.92 5.14
CA ASP A 290 9.79 1.67 4.86
C ASP A 290 10.07 3.17 5.01
N PHE A 291 9.88 3.92 3.93
CA PHE A 291 10.18 5.36 3.89
C PHE A 291 9.01 6.15 4.46
N ILE A 292 9.20 6.60 5.68
CA ILE A 292 8.25 7.37 6.49
C ILE A 292 8.42 8.84 6.16
N THR A 293 7.36 9.49 5.71
CA THR A 293 7.41 10.92 5.40
C THR A 293 6.82 11.74 6.53
N LEU A 294 7.66 12.56 7.13
CA LEU A 294 7.24 13.54 8.15
C LEU A 294 7.20 14.95 7.54
N PRO A 295 6.43 15.88 8.11
CA PRO A 295 6.34 17.24 7.60
C PRO A 295 7.69 17.99 7.69
N PHE A 296 8.42 17.78 8.78
CA PHE A 296 9.73 18.41 9.08
C PHE A 296 10.43 17.60 10.19
N PRO A 297 11.74 17.81 10.40
CA PRO A 297 12.49 17.20 11.49
C PRO A 297 11.92 17.57 12.87
N VAL A 298 12.04 16.67 13.85
CA VAL A 298 11.50 16.88 15.21
C VAL A 298 12.16 18.08 15.90
N ASP A 299 13.45 18.29 15.68
CA ASP A 299 14.21 19.44 16.23
C ASP A 299 13.79 20.79 15.64
N GLU A 300 13.13 20.81 14.51
CA GLU A 300 12.56 22.03 13.90
C GLU A 300 11.15 22.36 14.43
N LEU A 301 10.54 21.50 15.21
CA LEU A 301 9.16 21.64 15.69
C LEU A 301 8.95 22.95 16.49
N GLY A 302 9.96 23.37 17.26
CA GLY A 302 9.94 24.62 18.03
C GLY A 302 9.92 25.90 17.17
N PHE A 303 10.24 25.80 15.89
CA PHE A 303 10.23 26.92 14.94
C PHE A 303 8.95 26.98 14.11
N GLN A 304 8.09 25.95 14.20
CA GLN A 304 6.86 25.86 13.43
C GLN A 304 5.68 26.51 14.15
N SER A 305 4.78 27.14 13.38
CA SER A 305 3.54 27.67 13.93
C SER A 305 2.58 26.54 14.35
N GLN A 306 1.73 26.80 15.33
CA GLN A 306 0.72 25.83 15.76
C GLN A 306 -0.25 25.45 14.63
N GLU A 307 -0.48 26.33 13.68
CA GLU A 307 -1.32 26.08 12.51
C GLU A 307 -0.68 25.02 11.59
N ILE A 308 0.63 25.13 11.32
CA ILE A 308 1.40 24.16 10.53
C ILE A 308 1.39 22.79 11.23
N ILE A 309 1.67 22.75 12.53
CA ILE A 309 1.66 21.52 13.32
C ILE A 309 0.27 20.84 13.24
N ASN A 310 -0.80 21.58 13.43
CA ASN A 310 -2.16 21.04 13.37
C ASN A 310 -2.52 20.55 11.97
N SER A 311 -2.14 21.26 10.91
CA SER A 311 -2.43 20.91 9.52
C SER A 311 -1.66 19.66 9.06
N THR A 312 -0.52 19.35 9.69
CA THR A 312 0.34 18.21 9.34
C THR A 312 0.22 17.02 10.29
N LYS A 313 -0.44 17.20 11.45
CA LYS A 313 -0.59 16.16 12.47
C LYS A 313 -1.24 14.86 11.93
N GLY A 314 -2.18 15.00 10.99
CA GLY A 314 -2.81 13.86 10.33
C GLY A 314 -1.82 13.01 9.52
N LEU A 315 -0.80 13.63 8.89
CA LEU A 315 0.28 12.89 8.22
C LEU A 315 1.05 12.05 9.24
N VAL A 316 1.50 12.67 10.32
CA VAL A 316 2.28 12.00 11.38
C VAL A 316 1.51 10.83 11.98
N LYS A 317 0.22 11.02 12.28
CA LYS A 317 -0.64 9.93 12.83
C LYS A 317 -0.69 8.71 11.90
N ARG A 318 -0.91 8.90 10.60
CA ARG A 318 -0.97 7.80 9.63
C ARG A 318 0.36 7.07 9.50
N GLU A 319 1.47 7.80 9.51
CA GLU A 319 2.81 7.20 9.51
C GLU A 319 3.05 6.37 10.80
N ILE A 320 2.66 6.88 11.97
CA ILE A 320 2.75 6.15 13.24
C ILE A 320 1.92 4.85 13.21
N ILE A 321 0.68 4.91 12.75
CA ILE A 321 -0.21 3.73 12.64
C ILE A 321 0.44 2.67 11.76
N ARG A 322 1.01 3.06 10.61
CA ARG A 322 1.69 2.13 9.71
C ARG A 322 2.93 1.53 10.37
N MET A 323 3.75 2.33 11.05
CA MET A 323 4.92 1.83 11.80
C MET A 323 4.53 0.84 12.89
N LEU A 324 3.45 1.11 13.63
CA LEU A 324 2.93 0.20 14.67
C LEU A 324 2.55 -1.16 14.07
N ASP A 325 1.80 -1.17 12.98
CA ASP A 325 1.36 -2.41 12.30
C ASP A 325 2.56 -3.24 11.77
N PHE A 326 3.59 -2.57 11.24
CA PHE A 326 4.79 -3.29 10.80
C PHE A 326 5.65 -3.77 11.97
N ALA A 327 5.79 -2.98 13.03
CA ALA A 327 6.63 -3.32 14.17
C ALA A 327 6.06 -4.46 15.00
N GLU A 328 4.73 -4.60 15.10
CA GLU A 328 4.05 -5.57 15.97
C GLU A 328 4.55 -7.02 15.77
N ILE A 329 4.86 -7.39 14.53
CA ILE A 329 5.27 -8.76 14.18
C ILE A 329 6.67 -8.82 13.54
N ALA A 330 7.44 -7.75 13.63
CA ALA A 330 8.85 -7.72 13.20
C ALA A 330 9.76 -8.38 14.24
N GLU A 331 10.95 -8.84 13.81
CA GLU A 331 11.96 -9.43 14.71
C GLU A 331 12.70 -8.37 15.56
N ASN A 332 12.65 -7.08 15.14
CA ASN A 332 13.36 -5.95 15.77
C ASN A 332 12.41 -4.79 16.13
N PRO A 333 11.36 -4.98 16.93
CA PRO A 333 10.35 -3.96 17.14
C PRO A 333 10.80 -2.80 18.04
N SER A 334 11.79 -3.00 18.90
CA SER A 334 12.17 -2.07 19.98
C SER A 334 12.55 -0.69 19.45
N GLU A 335 13.47 -0.62 18.47
CA GLU A 335 13.92 0.65 17.89
C GLU A 335 12.77 1.43 17.24
N THR A 336 11.83 0.70 16.62
CA THR A 336 10.64 1.33 16.01
C THR A 336 9.69 1.86 17.09
N TYR A 337 9.50 1.14 18.20
CA TYR A 337 8.67 1.63 19.30
C TYR A 337 9.28 2.85 19.98
N ASP A 338 10.60 2.90 20.16
CA ASP A 338 11.28 4.08 20.70
C ASP A 338 11.07 5.30 19.77
N LEU A 339 11.23 5.12 18.45
CA LEU A 339 10.95 6.17 17.47
C LEU A 339 9.49 6.64 17.52
N ILE A 340 8.54 5.71 17.58
CA ILE A 340 7.11 6.02 17.69
C ILE A 340 6.81 6.82 18.96
N TYR A 341 7.42 6.43 20.08
CA TYR A 341 7.28 7.15 21.34
C TYR A 341 7.75 8.60 21.22
N ASP A 342 8.92 8.81 20.65
CA ASP A 342 9.49 10.14 20.44
C ASP A 342 8.61 10.99 19.50
N LEU A 343 8.12 10.43 18.41
CA LEU A 343 7.21 11.14 17.50
C LEU A 343 5.88 11.49 18.16
N LYS A 344 5.28 10.56 18.91
CA LYS A 344 4.04 10.82 19.65
C LYS A 344 4.21 11.95 20.66
N HIS A 345 5.28 11.91 21.43
CA HIS A 345 5.58 12.94 22.42
C HIS A 345 5.81 14.29 21.76
N SER A 346 6.62 14.33 20.71
CA SER A 346 7.02 15.58 20.04
C SER A 346 5.85 16.24 19.32
N PHE A 347 5.05 15.51 18.56
CA PHE A 347 3.89 16.05 17.84
C PHE A 347 2.60 16.09 18.67
N GLY A 348 2.66 15.71 19.96
CA GLY A 348 1.50 15.69 20.85
C GLY A 348 0.40 14.76 20.36
N VAL A 349 0.75 13.59 19.81
CA VAL A 349 -0.20 12.57 19.30
C VAL A 349 -0.61 11.64 20.45
N THR A 350 -1.91 11.55 20.71
CA THR A 350 -2.47 10.68 21.75
C THR A 350 -2.93 9.33 21.21
N GLU A 351 -3.05 8.33 22.11
CA GLU A 351 -3.60 7.01 21.72
C GLU A 351 -5.05 7.10 21.22
N GLU A 352 -5.83 8.01 21.78
CA GLU A 352 -7.21 8.23 21.35
C GLU A 352 -7.27 8.79 19.90
N GLU A 353 -6.36 9.71 19.58
CA GLU A 353 -6.25 10.24 18.22
C GLU A 353 -5.82 9.18 17.21
N LEU A 354 -4.91 8.26 17.57
CA LEU A 354 -4.52 7.14 16.69
C LEU A 354 -5.70 6.20 16.45
N LYS A 355 -6.41 5.78 17.48
CA LYS A 355 -7.60 4.92 17.33
C LYS A 355 -8.69 5.58 16.47
N ASN A 356 -8.90 6.88 16.63
CA ASN A 356 -9.86 7.61 15.81
C ASN A 356 -9.42 7.72 14.34
N GLU A 357 -8.12 7.83 14.08
CA GLU A 357 -7.57 7.84 12.71
C GLU A 357 -7.69 6.46 12.04
N GLU A 358 -7.44 5.36 12.75
CA GLU A 358 -7.64 3.98 12.24
C GLU A 358 -9.10 3.74 11.83
N VAL A 359 -10.07 4.24 12.60
CA VAL A 359 -11.51 4.06 12.32
C VAL A 359 -11.97 4.95 11.16
N ASN A 360 -11.46 6.17 11.09
CA ASN A 360 -11.93 7.17 10.13
C ASN A 360 -11.11 7.21 8.84
N GLY A 361 -9.96 6.55 8.81
CA GLY A 361 -8.93 6.51 7.76
C GLY A 361 -9.16 7.35 6.52
N ASP A 362 -8.19 8.14 6.09
CA ASP A 362 -8.13 8.94 4.86
C ASP A 362 -9.21 10.04 4.65
N VAL A 363 -9.95 10.43 5.65
CA VAL A 363 -11.06 11.37 5.42
C VAL A 363 -10.71 12.82 5.77
N ILE A 364 -9.63 13.08 6.51
CA ILE A 364 -9.22 14.47 6.82
C ILE A 364 -7.72 14.63 6.70
#